data_88d04d45705b45a4bed7dd833e658326
#
_entry.id   88d04d45705b45a4bed7dd833e658326
#
_cell.length_a   1.000
_cell.length_b   1.000
_cell.length_c   1.000
_cell.angle_alpha   90.00
_cell.angle_beta   90.00
_cell.angle_gamma   90.00
#
_symmetry.space_group_name_H-M   'P 1'
#
loop_
_entity.id
_entity.type
_entity.pdbx_description
1 polymer ?
#
loop_
_entity_poly.entity_id
_entity_poly.type
_entity_poly.pdbx_seq_one_letter_code
_entity_poly.pdbx_strand_id
1 'polypeptide(L)'
;MNPVFKSQANDFMRIEADQVCVDYNGTVALYDASLNLKAGSICGLVGMNGAGKSTFFKALMGFVRPSRGKIRLNGLRVSQAQKDQTVAYVPQNESIDYDFPVSVWEVVMMGLYGSMNIFRIPRA
;
A
#
# COMPACT_ATOMS: atom_id res chain seq x y z
N MET A 1 -24.47 -14.39 -20.33
CA MET A 1 -23.23 -13.94 -20.96
C MET A 1 -22.22 -13.73 -19.86
N ASN A 2 -21.31 -14.69 -19.65
CA ASN A 2 -20.33 -14.61 -18.58
C ASN A 2 -19.27 -13.57 -18.91
N PRO A 3 -18.93 -12.67 -18.00
CA PRO A 3 -17.74 -11.85 -18.17
C PRO A 3 -16.53 -12.78 -18.15
N VAL A 4 -15.89 -12.92 -19.30
CA VAL A 4 -14.60 -13.58 -19.42
C VAL A 4 -13.59 -12.72 -18.67
N PHE A 5 -13.28 -13.10 -17.43
CA PHE A 5 -12.05 -12.65 -16.79
C PHE A 5 -10.89 -13.16 -17.65
N LYS A 6 -10.44 -12.33 -18.59
CA LYS A 6 -9.12 -12.54 -19.18
C LYS A 6 -8.10 -12.33 -18.06
N SER A 7 -7.75 -13.44 -17.41
CA SER A 7 -6.54 -13.52 -16.62
C SER A 7 -5.37 -13.26 -17.58
N GLN A 8 -4.93 -12.02 -17.65
CA GLN A 8 -3.61 -11.71 -18.17
C GLN A 8 -2.61 -12.13 -17.10
N ALA A 9 -2.12 -13.35 -17.21
CA ALA A 9 -1.31 -14.07 -16.24
C ALA A 9 0.13 -13.51 -16.08
N ASN A 10 0.41 -12.24 -16.42
CA ASN A 10 1.77 -11.71 -16.39
C ASN A 10 1.95 -10.31 -15.82
N ASP A 11 0.94 -9.71 -15.21
CA ASP A 11 1.05 -8.35 -14.67
C ASP A 11 0.81 -8.32 -13.16
N PHE A 12 1.41 -9.26 -12.43
CA PHE A 12 1.38 -9.24 -10.97
C PHE A 12 2.31 -8.15 -10.44
N MET A 13 1.84 -7.43 -9.44
CA MET A 13 2.58 -6.35 -8.83
C MET A 13 3.92 -6.83 -8.26
N ARG A 14 4.99 -6.25 -8.73
CA ARG A 14 6.36 -6.44 -8.26
C ARG A 14 6.72 -5.31 -7.30
N ILE A 15 7.33 -5.64 -6.18
CA ILE A 15 7.82 -4.65 -5.21
C ILE A 15 9.34 -4.62 -5.26
N GLU A 16 9.89 -3.44 -5.49
CA GLU A 16 11.32 -3.18 -5.51
C GLU A 16 11.64 -2.05 -4.54
N ALA A 17 12.47 -2.32 -3.57
CA ALA A 17 13.07 -1.34 -2.68
C ALA A 17 14.59 -1.48 -2.78
N ASP A 18 15.29 -0.37 -3.00
CA ASP A 18 16.72 -0.35 -3.19
C ASP A 18 17.36 0.66 -2.24
N GLN A 19 18.18 0.17 -1.31
CA GLN A 19 18.95 0.92 -0.34
C GLN A 19 18.13 2.00 0.39
N VAL A 20 16.96 1.65 0.84
CA VAL A 20 16.00 2.56 1.48
C VAL A 20 16.47 2.93 2.88
N CYS A 21 16.61 4.22 3.11
CA CYS A 21 16.84 4.80 4.42
C CYS A 21 15.68 5.74 4.79
N VAL A 22 15.32 5.75 6.06
CA VAL A 22 14.32 6.68 6.61
C VAL A 22 14.86 7.25 7.90
N ASP A 23 14.82 8.55 8.04
CA ASP A 23 15.09 9.23 9.31
C ASP A 23 13.91 10.11 9.73
N TYR A 24 13.77 10.27 11.02
CA TYR A 24 12.83 11.18 11.65
C TYR A 24 13.62 12.21 12.46
N ASN A 25 13.70 13.45 11.96
CA ASN A 25 14.39 14.57 12.64
C ASN A 25 15.83 14.22 13.07
N GLY A 26 16.59 13.59 12.18
CA GLY A 26 17.98 13.21 12.43
C GLY A 26 18.16 11.86 13.15
N THR A 27 17.06 11.18 13.50
CA THR A 27 17.12 9.82 14.05
C THR A 27 16.86 8.81 12.95
N VAL A 28 17.85 7.95 12.69
CA VAL A 28 17.74 6.90 11.67
C VAL A 28 16.80 5.81 12.19
N ALA A 29 15.65 5.66 11.53
CA ALA A 29 14.65 4.65 11.85
C ALA A 29 14.71 3.42 10.93
N LEU A 30 15.32 3.57 9.75
CA LEU A 30 15.58 2.49 8.80
C LEU A 30 16.87 2.80 8.05
N TYR A 31 17.75 1.82 7.96
CA TYR A 31 19.03 1.98 7.26
C TYR A 31 19.25 0.88 6.23
N ASP A 32 19.52 1.30 4.99
CA ASP A 32 19.98 0.47 3.87
C ASP A 32 19.11 -0.78 3.60
N ALA A 33 17.78 -0.64 3.72
CA ALA A 33 16.87 -1.75 3.50
C ALA A 33 16.61 -1.97 1.99
N SER A 34 16.78 -3.20 1.56
CA SER A 34 16.54 -3.59 0.18
C SER A 34 15.60 -4.80 0.12
N LEU A 35 14.67 -4.80 -0.84
CA LEU A 35 13.71 -5.85 -1.05
C LEU A 35 13.38 -5.95 -2.54
N ASN A 36 13.34 -7.17 -3.05
CA ASN A 36 12.83 -7.45 -4.38
C ASN A 36 11.85 -8.61 -4.29
N LEU A 37 10.57 -8.30 -4.39
CA LEU A 37 9.48 -9.28 -4.39
C LEU A 37 8.95 -9.46 -5.80
N LYS A 38 8.92 -10.71 -6.21
CA LYS A 38 8.27 -11.09 -7.48
C LYS A 38 6.77 -11.12 -7.29
N ALA A 39 6.06 -10.93 -8.38
CA ALA A 39 4.63 -11.09 -8.46
C ALA A 39 4.14 -12.44 -7.91
N GLY A 40 3.00 -12.43 -7.24
CA GLY A 40 2.39 -13.63 -6.66
C GLY A 40 3.12 -14.22 -5.45
N SER A 41 4.15 -13.54 -4.92
CA SER A 41 4.87 -13.97 -3.72
C SER A 41 4.19 -13.52 -2.44
N ILE A 42 4.28 -14.36 -1.41
CA ILE A 42 3.96 -13.97 -0.03
C ILE A 42 5.28 -13.79 0.71
N CYS A 43 5.44 -12.66 1.38
CA CYS A 43 6.65 -12.34 2.13
C CYS A 43 6.31 -11.97 3.58
N GLY A 44 7.00 -12.61 4.53
CA GLY A 44 6.94 -12.24 5.94
C GLY A 44 8.14 -11.38 6.32
N LEU A 45 7.90 -10.22 6.93
CA LEU A 45 8.95 -9.37 7.49
C LEU A 45 9.11 -9.65 8.97
N VAL A 46 10.20 -10.29 9.34
CA VAL A 46 10.49 -10.68 10.72
C VAL A 46 11.69 -9.89 11.25
N GLY A 47 11.74 -9.72 12.57
CA GLY A 47 12.82 -9.02 13.25
C GLY A 47 12.41 -8.54 14.64
N MET A 48 13.38 -8.10 15.44
CA MET A 48 13.17 -7.57 16.79
C MET A 48 12.31 -6.30 16.75
N ASN A 49 11.71 -5.97 17.90
CA ASN A 49 11.03 -4.70 18.06
C ASN A 49 12.03 -3.55 17.92
N GLY A 50 11.64 -2.49 17.20
CA GLY A 50 12.55 -1.40 16.88
C GLY A 50 13.46 -1.62 15.66
N ALA A 51 13.45 -2.79 15.01
CA ALA A 51 14.25 -3.06 13.81
C ALA A 51 13.82 -2.32 12.54
N GLY A 52 12.88 -1.37 12.62
CA GLY A 52 12.45 -0.59 11.46
C GLY A 52 11.37 -1.23 10.59
N LYS A 53 10.81 -2.41 10.98
CA LYS A 53 9.77 -3.11 10.20
C LYS A 53 8.59 -2.21 9.82
N SER A 54 7.98 -1.57 10.80
CA SER A 54 6.83 -0.67 10.60
C SER A 54 7.21 0.55 9.76
N THR A 55 8.42 1.06 9.92
CA THR A 55 8.95 2.18 9.13
C THR A 55 9.13 1.76 7.67
N PHE A 56 9.63 0.55 7.44
CA PHE A 56 9.77 0.01 6.08
C PHE A 56 8.41 -0.16 5.40
N PHE A 57 7.41 -0.75 6.10
CA PHE A 57 6.05 -0.82 5.58
C PHE A 57 5.46 0.56 5.27
N LYS A 58 5.63 1.52 6.16
CA LYS A 58 5.17 2.89 5.94
C LYS A 58 5.83 3.52 4.71
N ALA A 59 7.11 3.25 4.49
CA ALA A 59 7.82 3.72 3.30
C ALA A 59 7.31 3.03 2.01
N LEU A 60 7.09 1.72 2.04
CA LEU A 60 6.50 0.97 0.92
C LEU A 60 5.11 1.47 0.55
N MET A 61 4.31 1.86 1.54
CA MET A 61 2.97 2.42 1.35
C MET A 61 2.96 3.92 1.05
N GLY A 62 4.13 4.59 1.08
CA GLY A 62 4.23 6.02 0.82
C GLY A 62 3.74 6.93 1.95
N PHE A 63 3.51 6.40 3.16
CA PHE A 63 3.16 7.19 4.34
C PHE A 63 4.36 7.95 4.89
N VAL A 64 5.57 7.45 4.59
CA VAL A 64 6.84 8.08 4.94
C VAL A 64 7.71 8.14 3.70
N ARG A 65 8.33 9.28 3.47
CA ARG A 65 9.24 9.46 2.35
C ARG A 65 10.64 9.01 2.74
N PRO A 66 11.28 8.10 1.98
CA PRO A 66 12.67 7.76 2.20
C PRO A 66 13.59 8.99 2.10
N SER A 67 14.56 9.09 3.01
CA SER A 67 15.63 10.09 2.92
C SER A 67 16.68 9.69 1.87
N ARG A 68 16.82 8.37 1.64
CA ARG A 68 17.71 7.79 0.61
C ARG A 68 17.08 6.51 0.05
N GLY A 69 17.51 6.13 -1.14
CA GLY A 69 17.04 4.93 -1.81
C GLY A 69 15.80 5.17 -2.66
N LYS A 70 15.26 4.10 -3.22
CA LYS A 70 14.12 4.15 -4.15
C LYS A 70 13.17 3.00 -3.86
N ILE A 71 11.87 3.28 -4.02
CA ILE A 71 10.82 2.26 -3.95
C ILE A 71 10.01 2.34 -5.24
N ARG A 72 9.76 1.19 -5.83
CA ARG A 72 8.89 1.03 -7.00
C ARG A 72 7.90 -0.09 -6.76
N LEU A 73 6.66 0.14 -7.13
CA LEU A 73 5.58 -0.83 -7.14
C LEU A 73 5.17 -1.03 -8.59
N ASN A 74 5.42 -2.22 -9.12
CA ASN A 74 5.21 -2.53 -10.54
C ASN A 74 5.92 -1.54 -11.50
N GLY A 75 7.15 -1.15 -11.17
CA GLY A 75 7.91 -0.15 -11.93
C GLY A 75 7.47 1.31 -11.71
N LEU A 76 6.32 1.54 -11.08
CA LEU A 76 5.77 2.86 -10.80
C LEU A 76 6.33 3.43 -9.49
N ARG A 77 6.29 4.75 -9.36
CA ARG A 77 6.52 5.40 -8.07
C ARG A 77 5.36 5.07 -7.12
N VAL A 78 5.63 4.98 -5.82
CA VAL A 78 4.61 4.67 -4.80
C VAL A 78 3.40 5.60 -4.90
N SER A 79 3.61 6.90 -5.09
CA SER A 79 2.53 7.88 -5.23
C SER A 79 1.63 7.63 -6.46
N GLN A 80 2.18 7.07 -7.52
CA GLN A 80 1.39 6.70 -8.70
C GLN A 80 0.62 5.41 -8.44
N ALA A 81 1.26 4.40 -7.87
CA ALA A 81 0.60 3.15 -7.51
C ALA A 81 -0.57 3.35 -6.53
N GLN A 82 -0.45 4.32 -5.60
CA GLN A 82 -1.55 4.71 -4.72
C GLN A 82 -2.72 5.34 -5.49
N LYS A 83 -2.43 6.27 -6.40
CA LYS A 83 -3.47 6.90 -7.24
C LYS A 83 -4.20 5.88 -8.12
N ASP A 84 -3.47 4.92 -8.64
CA ASP A 84 -4.01 3.86 -9.49
C ASP A 84 -4.68 2.74 -8.65
N GLN A 85 -4.75 2.90 -7.32
CA GLN A 85 -5.37 1.95 -6.38
C GLN A 85 -4.82 0.52 -6.52
N THR A 86 -3.56 0.38 -6.94
CA THR A 86 -2.93 -0.92 -7.17
C THR A 86 -2.34 -1.51 -5.88
N VAL A 87 -2.37 -0.77 -4.78
CA VAL A 87 -1.82 -1.18 -3.49
C VAL A 87 -2.82 -0.92 -2.37
N ALA A 88 -2.96 -1.87 -1.46
CA ALA A 88 -3.80 -1.75 -0.28
C ALA A 88 -2.98 -2.02 0.99
N TYR A 89 -3.32 -1.35 2.07
CA TYR A 89 -2.71 -1.51 3.38
C TYR A 89 -3.76 -1.89 4.41
N VAL A 90 -3.49 -2.95 5.15
CA VAL A 90 -4.31 -3.36 6.28
C VAL A 90 -3.50 -3.11 7.56
N PRO A 91 -3.85 -2.12 8.37
CA PRO A 91 -3.16 -1.83 9.62
C PRO A 91 -3.40 -2.93 10.66
N GLN A 92 -2.47 -3.08 11.60
CA GLN A 92 -2.57 -4.06 12.69
C GLN A 92 -3.65 -3.67 13.71
N ASN A 93 -3.75 -2.37 13.99
CA ASN A 93 -4.76 -1.80 14.86
C ASN A 93 -5.38 -0.59 14.17
N GLU A 94 -6.67 -0.63 13.98
CA GLU A 94 -7.45 0.57 13.72
C GLU A 94 -8.13 0.97 15.01
N SER A 95 -7.92 2.22 15.43
CA SER A 95 -8.78 2.86 16.42
C SER A 95 -10.12 3.10 15.72
N ILE A 96 -10.99 2.09 15.73
CA ILE A 96 -12.35 2.27 15.24
C ILE A 96 -13.05 3.17 16.27
N ASP A 97 -13.37 4.37 15.85
CA ASP A 97 -14.23 5.25 16.61
C ASP A 97 -15.66 4.70 16.50
N TYR A 98 -16.08 3.94 17.50
CA TYR A 98 -17.42 3.36 17.56
C TYR A 98 -18.52 4.42 17.74
N ASP A 99 -18.16 5.63 18.13
CA ASP A 99 -19.11 6.75 18.28
C ASP A 99 -19.33 7.48 16.95
N PHE A 100 -18.58 7.12 15.90
CA PHE A 100 -18.78 7.70 14.58
C PHE A 100 -20.03 7.09 13.91
N PRO A 101 -21.08 7.88 13.65
CA PRO A 101 -22.37 7.37 13.22
C PRO A 101 -22.36 6.98 11.74
N VAL A 102 -21.70 5.88 11.41
CA VAL A 102 -21.62 5.34 10.04
C VAL A 102 -22.25 3.95 10.01
N SER A 103 -23.16 3.73 9.11
CA SER A 103 -23.72 2.40 8.88
C SER A 103 -22.73 1.52 8.12
N VAL A 104 -22.84 0.19 8.28
CA VAL A 104 -22.03 -0.79 7.50
C VAL A 104 -22.17 -0.56 6.00
N TRP A 105 -23.36 -0.19 5.54
CA TRP A 105 -23.64 0.15 4.15
C TRP A 105 -22.79 1.33 3.66
N GLU A 106 -22.70 2.39 4.44
CA GLU A 106 -21.90 3.57 4.09
C GLU A 106 -20.42 3.24 4.02
N VAL A 107 -19.90 2.41 4.94
CA VAL A 107 -18.49 1.96 4.91
C VAL A 107 -18.21 1.17 3.63
N VAL A 108 -19.09 0.25 3.24
CA VAL A 108 -18.95 -0.52 2.00
C VAL A 108 -19.01 0.42 0.78
N MET A 109 -19.92 1.39 0.78
CA MET A 109 -20.05 2.35 -0.31
C MET A 109 -18.83 3.29 -0.42
N MET A 110 -18.16 3.61 0.68
CA MET A 110 -16.90 4.38 0.66
C MET A 110 -15.82 3.71 -0.17
N GLY A 111 -15.76 2.37 -0.18
CA GLY A 111 -14.83 1.62 -1.03
C GLY A 111 -15.05 1.83 -2.54
N LEU A 112 -16.23 2.26 -2.94
CA LEU A 112 -16.58 2.53 -4.34
C LEU A 112 -16.33 3.98 -4.77
N TYR A 113 -16.00 4.89 -3.86
CA TYR A 113 -15.87 6.31 -4.18
C TYR A 113 -14.84 6.60 -5.28
N GLY A 114 -13.78 5.83 -5.37
CA GLY A 114 -12.78 5.96 -6.43
C GLY A 114 -13.30 5.63 -7.83
N SER A 115 -14.38 4.86 -7.94
CA SER A 115 -15.02 4.43 -9.19
C SER A 115 -16.35 5.15 -9.47
N MET A 116 -16.82 6.01 -8.55
CA MET A 116 -18.07 6.76 -8.70
C MET A 116 -17.87 8.02 -9.54
N ASN A 117 -18.93 8.39 -10.27
CA ASN A 117 -19.01 9.68 -10.95
C ASN A 117 -19.37 10.81 -9.96
N ILE A 118 -19.44 12.06 -10.47
CA ILE A 118 -19.81 13.28 -9.71
C ILE A 118 -21.16 13.12 -8.96
N PHE A 119 -22.04 12.28 -9.46
CA PHE A 119 -23.37 12.02 -8.86
C PHE A 119 -23.34 10.85 -7.87
N ARG A 120 -22.18 10.33 -7.48
CA ARG A 120 -21.99 9.19 -6.56
C ARG A 120 -22.72 7.91 -7.00
N ILE A 121 -22.84 7.70 -8.31
CA ILE A 121 -23.41 6.49 -8.90
C ILE A 121 -22.25 5.59 -9.32
N PRO A 122 -22.20 4.31 -8.86
CA PRO A 122 -21.18 3.36 -9.30
C PRO A 122 -21.21 3.19 -10.81
N ARG A 123 -20.05 3.15 -11.44
CA ARG A 123 -19.94 2.78 -12.86
C ARG A 123 -20.07 1.25 -12.95
N ALA A 124 -20.97 0.81 -13.80
CA ALA A 124 -21.12 -0.59 -14.17
C ALA A 124 -19.90 -1.07 -15.00
#